data_e33daec72612e431ca5898c5866850d4
#
_entry.id   e33daec72612e431ca5898c5866850d4
#
_cell.length_a   1.000
_cell.length_b   1.000
_cell.length_c   1.000
_cell.angle_alpha   90.00
_cell.angle_beta   90.00
_cell.angle_gamma   90.00
#
_symmetry.space_group_name_H-M   'P 1'
#
loop_
_entity.id
_entity.type
_entity.pdbx_description
1 polymer ?
#
loop_
_entity_poly.entity_id
_entity_poly.type
_entity_poly.pdbx_seq_one_letter_code
_entity_poly.pdbx_strand_id
1 'polypeptide(L)'
;LQAFKSEVAAWMAENVPSDPGFLLPLTFLEVGTEQQLDFLREWQHKLWQAGFLGMHWPTEYGGQGADSAYQFIVDKELGRHRAPIIFNTIGLNWVGPLLLDMGTEEEKSKYIKNILSAEEIWCQGFSEPDHGSDLGAVQTRAVKEGDEYVVNGSKIWTTLGNYADHMILLARTNTKTERKYDGLSFFLSPMKV
;
A
#
# COMPACT_ATOMS: atom_id res chain seq x y z
N LEU A 1 -8.90 -25.80 -3.11
CA LEU A 1 -8.88 -24.67 -4.06
C LEU A 1 -10.18 -24.55 -4.87
N GLN A 2 -10.74 -25.64 -5.44
CA GLN A 2 -11.96 -25.54 -6.27
C GLN A 2 -13.18 -25.08 -5.45
N ALA A 3 -13.38 -25.58 -4.24
CA ALA A 3 -14.46 -25.15 -3.36
C ALA A 3 -14.33 -23.65 -3.01
N PHE A 4 -13.13 -23.21 -2.64
CA PHE A 4 -12.85 -21.81 -2.36
C PHE A 4 -13.10 -20.90 -3.57
N LYS A 5 -12.70 -21.35 -4.77
CA LYS A 5 -13.01 -20.62 -6.00
C LYS A 5 -14.52 -20.42 -6.20
N SER A 6 -15.33 -21.46 -5.95
CA SER A 6 -16.79 -21.36 -6.07
C SER A 6 -17.37 -20.42 -5.01
N GLU A 7 -16.84 -20.44 -3.80
CA GLU A 7 -17.22 -19.53 -2.72
C GLU A 7 -16.94 -18.07 -3.10
N VAL A 8 -15.70 -17.76 -3.53
CA VAL A 8 -15.31 -16.41 -3.95
C VAL A 8 -16.18 -15.94 -5.13
N ALA A 9 -16.40 -16.79 -6.13
CA ALA A 9 -17.23 -16.45 -7.29
C ALA A 9 -18.68 -16.12 -6.89
N ALA A 10 -19.29 -16.92 -5.99
CA ALA A 10 -20.63 -16.67 -5.49
C ALA A 10 -20.70 -15.34 -4.72
N TRP A 11 -19.74 -15.12 -3.83
CA TRP A 11 -19.68 -13.86 -3.08
C TRP A 11 -19.49 -12.65 -4.00
N MET A 12 -18.61 -12.72 -5.01
CA MET A 12 -18.40 -11.64 -5.98
C MET A 12 -19.70 -11.33 -6.76
N ALA A 13 -20.45 -12.35 -7.18
CA ALA A 13 -21.70 -12.17 -7.92
C ALA A 13 -22.75 -11.37 -7.11
N GLU A 14 -22.73 -11.48 -5.79
CA GLU A 14 -23.67 -10.79 -4.90
C GLU A 14 -23.16 -9.43 -4.40
N ASN A 15 -21.84 -9.25 -4.34
CA ASN A 15 -21.21 -8.18 -3.56
C ASN A 15 -20.41 -7.17 -4.38
N VAL A 16 -20.06 -7.49 -5.65
CA VAL A 16 -19.43 -6.48 -6.51
C VAL A 16 -20.39 -5.32 -6.68
N PRO A 17 -19.97 -4.08 -6.35
CA PRO A 17 -20.86 -2.94 -6.40
C PRO A 17 -21.30 -2.65 -7.83
N SER A 18 -22.54 -2.21 -7.97
CA SER A 18 -23.09 -1.70 -9.23
C SER A 18 -22.40 -0.40 -9.65
N ASP A 19 -22.71 0.06 -10.86
CA ASP A 19 -22.24 1.34 -11.39
C ASP A 19 -22.50 2.48 -10.37
N PRO A 20 -21.45 3.16 -9.89
CA PRO A 20 -21.60 4.24 -8.91
C PRO A 20 -22.13 5.55 -9.51
N GLY A 21 -22.34 5.60 -10.82
CA GLY A 21 -22.78 6.81 -11.52
C GLY A 21 -21.67 7.81 -11.84
N PHE A 22 -20.42 7.43 -11.65
CA PHE A 22 -19.21 8.19 -12.02
C PHE A 22 -18.13 7.25 -12.55
N LEU A 23 -17.18 7.80 -13.29
CA LEU A 23 -16.11 7.03 -13.89
C LEU A 23 -15.16 6.48 -12.82
N LEU A 24 -15.03 5.16 -12.75
CA LEU A 24 -14.03 4.52 -11.91
C LEU A 24 -12.66 4.51 -12.59
N PRO A 25 -11.57 4.69 -11.82
CA PRO A 25 -10.23 4.57 -12.36
C PRO A 25 -9.91 3.13 -12.76
N LEU A 26 -9.13 2.96 -13.82
CA LEU A 26 -8.65 1.65 -14.28
C LEU A 26 -7.42 1.19 -13.48
N THR A 27 -6.69 2.13 -12.92
CA THR A 27 -5.49 1.87 -12.11
C THR A 27 -5.47 2.79 -10.88
N PHE A 28 -4.73 2.41 -9.85
CA PHE A 28 -4.56 3.24 -8.65
C PHE A 28 -3.85 4.59 -8.95
N LEU A 29 -3.18 4.71 -10.10
CA LEU A 29 -2.55 5.95 -10.56
C LEU A 29 -3.56 7.02 -10.98
N GLU A 30 -4.78 6.62 -11.30
CA GLU A 30 -5.83 7.47 -11.86
C GLU A 30 -6.87 7.93 -10.82
N VAL A 31 -6.70 7.56 -9.56
CA VAL A 31 -7.57 8.04 -8.47
C VAL A 31 -7.34 9.54 -8.30
N GLY A 32 -8.33 10.33 -8.73
CA GLY A 32 -8.21 11.78 -8.81
C GLY A 32 -9.27 12.56 -8.04
N THR A 33 -10.27 11.89 -7.45
CA THR A 33 -11.33 12.54 -6.67
C THR A 33 -11.59 11.82 -5.34
N GLU A 34 -12.05 12.56 -4.34
CA GLU A 34 -12.46 11.98 -3.05
C GLU A 34 -13.59 10.96 -3.22
N GLN A 35 -14.52 11.21 -4.14
CA GLN A 35 -15.63 10.29 -4.41
C GLN A 35 -15.14 8.93 -4.93
N GLN A 36 -14.14 8.92 -5.82
CA GLN A 36 -13.49 7.68 -6.27
C GLN A 36 -12.75 6.99 -5.12
N LEU A 37 -12.04 7.78 -4.32
CA LEU A 37 -11.28 7.27 -3.18
C LEU A 37 -12.20 6.58 -2.16
N ASP A 38 -13.27 7.24 -1.73
CA ASP A 38 -14.19 6.72 -0.73
C ASP A 38 -14.86 5.44 -1.21
N PHE A 39 -15.32 5.41 -2.47
CA PHE A 39 -15.91 4.22 -3.06
C PHE A 39 -14.93 3.04 -3.10
N LEU A 40 -13.69 3.27 -3.50
CA LEU A 40 -12.66 2.23 -3.56
C LEU A 40 -12.19 1.79 -2.17
N ARG A 41 -12.19 2.69 -1.19
CA ARG A 41 -11.92 2.41 0.21
C ARG A 41 -12.96 1.46 0.80
N GLU A 42 -14.24 1.78 0.60
CA GLU A 42 -15.35 0.94 1.04
C GLU A 42 -15.29 -0.45 0.38
N TRP A 43 -14.99 -0.50 -0.91
CA TRP A 43 -14.84 -1.75 -1.63
C TRP A 43 -13.70 -2.61 -1.08
N GLN A 44 -12.51 -2.04 -0.87
CA GLN A 44 -11.38 -2.74 -0.29
C GLN A 44 -11.69 -3.22 1.13
N HIS A 45 -12.33 -2.38 1.94
CA HIS A 45 -12.75 -2.73 3.29
C HIS A 45 -13.72 -3.93 3.30
N LYS A 46 -14.68 -3.93 2.40
CA LYS A 46 -15.65 -5.03 2.23
C LYS A 46 -14.97 -6.35 1.85
N LEU A 47 -14.00 -6.32 0.95
CA LEU A 47 -13.18 -7.48 0.59
C LEU A 47 -12.38 -8.01 1.77
N TRP A 48 -11.77 -7.13 2.55
CA TRP A 48 -11.04 -7.51 3.75
C TRP A 48 -11.95 -8.12 4.80
N GLN A 49 -13.11 -7.54 5.08
CA GLN A 49 -14.11 -8.09 6.01
C GLN A 49 -14.59 -9.48 5.59
N ALA A 50 -14.70 -9.72 4.29
CA ALA A 50 -15.06 -11.04 3.75
C ALA A 50 -13.91 -12.06 3.80
N GLY A 51 -12.70 -11.65 4.24
CA GLY A 51 -11.53 -12.51 4.28
C GLY A 51 -10.87 -12.76 2.92
N PHE A 52 -11.11 -11.92 1.92
CA PHE A 52 -10.57 -12.09 0.56
C PHE A 52 -9.37 -11.18 0.26
N LEU A 53 -8.82 -10.54 1.28
CA LEU A 53 -7.63 -9.70 1.14
C LEU A 53 -6.58 -10.10 2.19
N GLY A 54 -5.30 -10.13 1.77
CA GLY A 54 -4.22 -10.56 2.65
C GLY A 54 -4.26 -12.06 2.96
N MET A 55 -4.62 -12.89 1.97
CA MET A 55 -4.79 -14.34 2.15
C MET A 55 -3.56 -15.02 2.76
N HIS A 56 -2.35 -14.62 2.35
CA HIS A 56 -1.10 -15.22 2.83
C HIS A 56 -0.44 -14.41 3.98
N TRP A 57 -1.07 -13.34 4.45
CA TRP A 57 -0.56 -12.56 5.57
C TRP A 57 -0.96 -13.20 6.90
N PRO A 58 -0.16 -13.01 7.98
CA PRO A 58 -0.43 -13.60 9.28
C PRO A 58 -1.78 -13.17 9.84
N THR A 59 -2.46 -14.12 10.50
CA THR A 59 -3.79 -13.88 11.08
C THR A 59 -3.76 -12.88 12.23
N GLU A 60 -2.65 -12.83 12.97
CA GLU A 60 -2.43 -11.90 14.09
C GLU A 60 -2.45 -10.43 13.65
N TYR A 61 -2.17 -10.16 12.37
CA TYR A 61 -2.23 -8.80 11.78
C TYR A 61 -3.43 -8.60 10.84
N GLY A 62 -4.42 -9.50 10.89
CA GLY A 62 -5.67 -9.36 10.13
C GLY A 62 -5.67 -10.00 8.74
N GLY A 63 -4.65 -10.79 8.40
CA GLY A 63 -4.63 -11.66 7.23
C GLY A 63 -5.32 -12.99 7.48
N GLN A 64 -5.22 -13.95 6.55
CA GLN A 64 -5.87 -15.24 6.63
C GLN A 64 -4.92 -16.41 6.92
N GLY A 65 -3.59 -16.20 6.90
CA GLY A 65 -2.59 -17.25 7.12
C GLY A 65 -2.64 -18.40 6.12
N ALA A 66 -3.23 -18.19 4.96
CA ALA A 66 -3.43 -19.20 3.92
C ALA A 66 -2.25 -19.21 2.92
N ASP A 67 -2.23 -20.20 2.04
CA ASP A 67 -1.28 -20.23 0.92
C ASP A 67 -1.58 -19.11 -0.09
N SER A 68 -0.53 -18.56 -0.72
CA SER A 68 -0.64 -17.49 -1.73
C SER A 68 -1.52 -17.86 -2.94
N ALA A 69 -1.69 -19.16 -3.20
CA ALA A 69 -2.60 -19.65 -4.25
C ALA A 69 -4.05 -19.20 -4.01
N TYR A 70 -4.45 -18.96 -2.76
CA TYR A 70 -5.78 -18.45 -2.44
C TYR A 70 -5.94 -16.99 -2.87
N GLN A 71 -4.92 -16.14 -2.66
CA GLN A 71 -4.94 -14.76 -3.15
C GLN A 71 -5.06 -14.71 -4.68
N PHE A 72 -4.33 -15.56 -5.37
CA PHE A 72 -4.41 -15.66 -6.82
C PHE A 72 -5.82 -16.03 -7.33
N ILE A 73 -6.55 -16.88 -6.59
CA ILE A 73 -7.95 -17.19 -6.92
C ILE A 73 -8.83 -15.95 -6.77
N VAL A 74 -8.68 -15.21 -5.66
CA VAL A 74 -9.44 -13.96 -5.44
C VAL A 74 -9.17 -12.96 -6.56
N ASP A 75 -7.91 -12.71 -6.89
CA ASP A 75 -7.51 -11.76 -7.94
C ASP A 75 -8.10 -12.15 -9.31
N LYS A 76 -8.15 -13.43 -9.61
CA LYS A 76 -8.80 -13.96 -10.83
C LYS A 76 -10.31 -13.71 -10.85
N GLU A 77 -10.98 -13.93 -9.73
CA GLU A 77 -12.44 -13.71 -9.64
C GLU A 77 -12.77 -12.21 -9.64
N LEU A 78 -11.96 -11.33 -9.03
CA LEU A 78 -12.08 -9.88 -9.17
C LEU A 78 -12.09 -9.46 -10.65
N GLY A 79 -11.14 -9.96 -11.43
CA GLY A 79 -11.06 -9.66 -12.85
C GLY A 79 -12.25 -10.22 -13.66
N ARG A 80 -12.71 -11.43 -13.35
CA ARG A 80 -13.86 -12.05 -14.03
C ARG A 80 -15.17 -11.30 -13.82
N HIS A 81 -15.37 -10.81 -12.61
CA HIS A 81 -16.56 -10.05 -12.23
C HIS A 81 -16.45 -8.56 -12.53
N ARG A 82 -15.36 -8.12 -13.16
CA ARG A 82 -15.07 -6.71 -13.44
C ARG A 82 -15.22 -5.83 -12.19
N ALA A 83 -14.79 -6.37 -11.06
CA ALA A 83 -14.83 -5.66 -9.79
C ALA A 83 -13.96 -4.39 -9.84
N PRO A 84 -14.29 -3.37 -9.04
CA PRO A 84 -13.42 -2.21 -8.88
C PRO A 84 -12.01 -2.62 -8.46
N ILE A 85 -11.03 -1.80 -8.81
CA ILE A 85 -9.63 -2.04 -8.44
C ILE A 85 -9.43 -2.00 -6.93
N ILE A 86 -8.42 -2.71 -6.45
CA ILE A 86 -7.87 -2.52 -5.11
C ILE A 86 -6.86 -1.39 -5.21
N PHE A 87 -7.14 -0.27 -4.55
CA PHE A 87 -6.41 0.97 -4.82
C PHE A 87 -5.21 1.22 -3.89
N ASN A 88 -5.23 0.70 -2.66
CA ASN A 88 -4.12 0.88 -1.70
C ASN A 88 -2.91 0.00 -2.05
N THR A 89 -2.54 0.03 -3.33
CA THR A 89 -1.49 -0.83 -3.92
C THR A 89 -0.13 -0.63 -3.26
N ILE A 90 0.21 0.62 -2.90
CA ILE A 90 1.48 0.93 -2.21
C ILE A 90 1.52 0.24 -0.86
N GLY A 91 0.44 0.36 -0.08
CA GLY A 91 0.31 -0.31 1.21
C GLY A 91 0.38 -1.83 1.07
N LEU A 92 -0.40 -2.41 0.17
CA LEU A 92 -0.56 -3.85 0.05
C LEU A 92 0.64 -4.56 -0.60
N ASN A 93 1.27 -3.96 -1.61
CA ASN A 93 2.29 -4.66 -2.39
C ASN A 93 3.72 -4.27 -1.99
N TRP A 94 3.93 -3.17 -1.27
CA TRP A 94 5.27 -2.69 -0.92
C TRP A 94 5.44 -2.52 0.59
N VAL A 95 4.61 -1.71 1.24
CA VAL A 95 4.77 -1.40 2.67
C VAL A 95 4.45 -2.62 3.54
N GLY A 96 3.32 -3.27 3.30
CA GLY A 96 2.91 -4.43 4.08
C GLY A 96 3.91 -5.58 4.01
N PRO A 97 4.35 -6.04 2.82
CA PRO A 97 5.40 -7.04 2.69
C PRO A 97 6.71 -6.63 3.35
N LEU A 98 7.13 -5.37 3.20
CA LEU A 98 8.33 -4.85 3.87
C LEU A 98 8.21 -4.92 5.40
N LEU A 99 7.07 -4.50 5.95
CA LEU A 99 6.82 -4.57 7.38
C LEU A 99 6.78 -6.01 7.89
N LEU A 100 6.13 -6.92 7.15
CA LEU A 100 6.08 -8.34 7.51
C LEU A 100 7.47 -8.98 7.57
N ASP A 101 8.39 -8.56 6.68
CA ASP A 101 9.75 -9.09 6.60
C ASP A 101 10.69 -8.43 7.62
N MET A 102 10.67 -7.10 7.72
CA MET A 102 11.69 -6.31 8.43
C MET A 102 11.16 -5.43 9.56
N GLY A 103 9.84 -5.25 9.67
CA GLY A 103 9.24 -4.39 10.68
C GLY A 103 9.33 -4.98 12.09
N THR A 104 9.33 -4.11 13.09
CA THR A 104 9.17 -4.50 14.49
C THR A 104 7.74 -5.00 14.74
N GLU A 105 7.54 -5.74 15.81
CA GLU A 105 6.19 -6.23 16.19
C GLU A 105 5.22 -5.07 16.46
N GLU A 106 5.73 -3.95 16.97
CA GLU A 106 4.96 -2.73 17.18
C GLU A 106 4.48 -2.13 15.85
N GLU A 107 5.38 -2.00 14.86
CA GLU A 107 5.05 -1.50 13.53
C GLU A 107 4.08 -2.41 12.79
N LYS A 108 4.28 -3.73 12.84
CA LYS A 108 3.37 -4.71 12.25
C LYS A 108 1.96 -4.59 12.85
N SER A 109 1.87 -4.58 14.16
CA SER A 109 0.59 -4.47 14.88
C SER A 109 -0.12 -3.15 14.61
N LYS A 110 0.64 -2.06 14.42
CA LYS A 110 0.10 -0.73 14.16
C LYS A 110 -0.45 -0.57 12.75
N TYR A 111 0.28 -1.06 11.74
CA TYR A 111 0.00 -0.68 10.35
C TYR A 111 -0.63 -1.76 9.49
N ILE A 112 -0.33 -3.05 9.70
CA ILE A 112 -0.68 -4.09 8.72
C ILE A 112 -2.19 -4.24 8.55
N LYS A 113 -2.93 -4.29 9.65
CA LYS A 113 -4.39 -4.37 9.60
C LYS A 113 -5.01 -3.17 8.89
N ASN A 114 -4.52 -1.97 9.18
CA ASN A 114 -5.04 -0.72 8.61
C ASN A 114 -4.73 -0.61 7.10
N ILE A 115 -3.61 -1.18 6.65
CA ILE A 115 -3.29 -1.32 5.22
C ILE A 115 -4.29 -2.24 4.53
N LEU A 116 -4.58 -3.41 5.13
CA LEU A 116 -5.53 -4.39 4.58
C LEU A 116 -6.94 -3.82 4.49
N SER A 117 -7.40 -3.21 5.57
CA SER A 117 -8.77 -2.65 5.68
C SER A 117 -8.96 -1.35 4.90
N ALA A 118 -7.91 -0.73 4.37
CA ALA A 118 -7.88 0.62 3.81
C ALA A 118 -8.27 1.73 4.81
N GLU A 119 -8.16 1.47 6.12
CA GLU A 119 -8.25 2.53 7.14
C GLU A 119 -7.10 3.51 7.02
N GLU A 120 -5.91 3.04 6.63
CA GLU A 120 -4.75 3.87 6.31
C GLU A 120 -4.27 3.65 4.88
N ILE A 121 -4.12 4.75 4.17
CA ILE A 121 -3.63 4.78 2.78
C ILE A 121 -2.17 5.17 2.79
N TRP A 122 -1.39 4.48 1.98
CA TRP A 122 0.04 4.70 1.86
C TRP A 122 0.44 5.24 0.49
N CYS A 123 1.36 6.18 0.48
CA CYS A 123 2.05 6.64 -0.71
C CYS A 123 3.55 6.35 -0.65
N GLN A 124 4.24 6.62 -1.75
CA GLN A 124 5.66 6.36 -1.90
C GLN A 124 6.42 7.64 -2.21
N GLY A 125 7.38 8.00 -1.38
CA GLY A 125 8.29 9.13 -1.58
C GLY A 125 9.70 8.66 -1.97
N PHE A 126 9.89 8.25 -3.25
CA PHE A 126 11.17 7.76 -3.76
C PHE A 126 11.80 8.73 -4.76
N SER A 127 11.14 8.95 -5.89
CA SER A 127 11.66 9.78 -6.97
C SER A 127 11.81 11.24 -6.58
N GLU A 128 12.85 11.88 -7.11
CA GLU A 128 13.13 13.30 -6.97
C GLU A 128 13.17 13.97 -8.36
N PRO A 129 13.08 15.31 -8.46
CA PRO A 129 13.12 15.99 -9.75
C PRO A 129 14.28 15.56 -10.65
N ASP A 130 15.46 15.32 -10.07
CA ASP A 130 16.67 14.95 -10.80
C ASP A 130 16.99 13.45 -10.76
N HIS A 131 16.29 12.66 -9.93
CA HIS A 131 16.61 11.26 -9.67
C HIS A 131 15.35 10.38 -9.60
N GLY A 132 15.05 9.68 -10.72
CA GLY A 132 13.96 8.70 -10.80
C GLY A 132 14.50 7.27 -10.81
N SER A 133 14.96 6.78 -11.95
CA SER A 133 15.48 5.42 -12.09
C SER A 133 16.77 5.17 -11.30
N ASP A 134 17.60 6.20 -11.09
CA ASP A 134 18.77 6.12 -10.24
C ASP A 134 18.44 6.51 -8.79
N LEU A 135 17.74 5.65 -8.07
CA LEU A 135 17.41 5.85 -6.65
C LEU A 135 18.63 5.98 -5.74
N GLY A 136 19.76 5.41 -6.13
CA GLY A 136 21.01 5.57 -5.37
C GLY A 136 21.55 6.99 -5.31
N ALA A 137 21.07 7.88 -6.21
CA ALA A 137 21.51 9.27 -6.30
C ALA A 137 20.58 10.27 -5.58
N VAL A 138 19.50 9.81 -4.94
CA VAL A 138 18.55 10.71 -4.24
C VAL A 138 19.24 11.61 -3.21
N GLN A 139 18.79 12.86 -3.15
CA GLN A 139 19.39 13.94 -2.37
C GLN A 139 18.60 14.29 -1.10
N THR A 140 17.33 13.89 -0.99
CA THR A 140 16.55 14.09 0.25
C THR A 140 17.34 13.56 1.43
N ARG A 141 17.61 14.40 2.41
CA ARG A 141 18.40 14.09 3.60
C ARG A 141 17.50 13.90 4.81
N ALA A 142 17.87 12.94 5.65
CA ALA A 142 17.31 12.76 6.97
C ALA A 142 18.45 12.82 8.00
N VAL A 143 18.47 13.87 8.80
CA VAL A 143 19.49 14.12 9.82
C VAL A 143 18.89 13.84 11.19
N LYS A 144 19.55 12.99 11.98
CA LYS A 144 19.09 12.69 13.33
C LYS A 144 19.38 13.86 14.26
N GLU A 145 18.35 14.37 14.94
CA GLU A 145 18.41 15.41 15.95
C GLU A 145 17.68 14.93 17.21
N GLY A 146 18.42 14.48 18.21
CA GLY A 146 17.85 13.85 19.39
C GLY A 146 17.16 12.52 19.05
N ASP A 147 15.86 12.41 19.32
CA ASP A 147 15.04 11.22 19.06
C ASP A 147 14.27 11.31 17.74
N GLU A 148 14.42 12.40 16.99
CA GLU A 148 13.74 12.67 15.74
C GLU A 148 14.70 12.72 14.54
N TYR A 149 14.13 12.71 13.34
CA TYR A 149 14.85 12.99 12.10
C TYR A 149 14.30 14.24 11.43
N VAL A 150 15.17 15.18 11.14
CA VAL A 150 14.86 16.35 10.33
C VAL A 150 15.07 15.99 8.86
N VAL A 151 13.99 16.00 8.09
CA VAL A 151 14.01 15.62 6.67
C VAL A 151 13.94 16.86 5.78
N ASN A 152 14.92 17.00 4.87
CA ASN A 152 14.98 18.08 3.89
C ASN A 152 15.18 17.52 2.49
N GLY A 153 14.28 17.88 1.58
CA GLY A 153 14.31 17.44 0.18
C GLY A 153 12.95 17.60 -0.50
N SER A 154 12.86 17.07 -1.71
CA SER A 154 11.67 17.13 -2.52
C SER A 154 11.43 15.80 -3.22
N LYS A 155 10.20 15.30 -3.17
CA LYS A 155 9.79 14.08 -3.87
C LYS A 155 8.76 14.41 -4.93
N ILE A 156 8.77 13.65 -6.05
CA ILE A 156 7.83 13.80 -7.15
C ILE A 156 7.19 12.46 -7.50
N TRP A 157 6.13 12.50 -8.29
CA TRP A 157 5.36 11.33 -8.74
C TRP A 157 4.82 10.50 -7.57
N THR A 158 4.48 11.17 -6.48
CA THR A 158 3.97 10.56 -5.25
C THR A 158 2.49 10.21 -5.44
N THR A 159 2.24 9.07 -6.06
CA THR A 159 0.88 8.56 -6.31
C THR A 159 0.11 8.42 -5.00
N LEU A 160 -1.14 8.90 -4.98
CA LEU A 160 -2.02 8.99 -3.81
C LEU A 160 -1.53 9.95 -2.71
N GLY A 161 -0.46 10.73 -2.94
CA GLY A 161 0.10 11.62 -1.93
C GLY A 161 -0.88 12.64 -1.35
N ASN A 162 -1.90 13.06 -2.11
CA ASN A 162 -2.95 13.96 -1.64
C ASN A 162 -3.91 13.29 -0.64
N TYR A 163 -4.00 11.97 -0.65
CA TYR A 163 -4.96 11.19 0.12
C TYR A 163 -4.31 10.34 1.20
N ALA A 164 -3.00 10.10 1.09
CA ALA A 164 -2.27 9.19 1.96
C ALA A 164 -2.23 9.69 3.41
N ASP A 165 -2.36 8.74 4.33
CA ASP A 165 -2.15 8.94 5.75
C ASP A 165 -0.67 8.81 6.10
N HIS A 166 0.05 7.94 5.38
CA HIS A 166 1.47 7.66 5.57
C HIS A 166 2.23 7.57 4.25
N MET A 167 3.52 7.83 4.33
CA MET A 167 4.47 7.68 3.22
C MET A 167 5.59 6.72 3.59
N ILE A 168 5.90 5.78 2.72
CA ILE A 168 7.21 5.14 2.75
C ILE A 168 8.20 6.07 2.06
N LEU A 169 9.06 6.71 2.85
CA LEU A 169 10.00 7.72 2.39
C LEU A 169 11.41 7.15 2.30
N LEU A 170 12.04 7.30 1.13
CA LEU A 170 13.47 7.02 0.95
C LEU A 170 14.28 8.30 1.14
N ALA A 171 15.20 8.31 2.09
CA ALA A 171 16.07 9.45 2.33
C ALA A 171 17.51 9.02 2.67
N ARG A 172 18.44 9.96 2.51
CA ARG A 172 19.85 9.75 2.77
C ARG A 172 20.18 10.12 4.22
N THR A 173 20.54 9.11 5.00
CA THR A 173 20.99 9.26 6.41
C THR A 173 22.49 9.33 6.56
N ASN A 174 23.26 8.82 5.59
CA ASN A 174 24.71 8.88 5.58
C ASN A 174 25.23 9.28 4.20
N THR A 175 26.06 10.33 4.15
CA THR A 175 26.69 10.83 2.91
C THR A 175 28.15 10.37 2.76
N LYS A 176 28.71 9.71 3.78
CA LYS A 176 30.11 9.25 3.81
C LYS A 176 30.18 7.75 3.59
N THR A 177 29.70 7.28 2.46
CA THR A 177 29.68 5.86 2.09
C THR A 177 30.44 5.63 0.79
N GLU A 178 31.05 4.47 0.64
CA GLU A 178 31.78 4.07 -0.59
C GLU A 178 30.81 3.80 -1.73
N ARG A 179 29.67 3.18 -1.41
CA ARG A 179 28.61 2.86 -2.39
C ARG A 179 27.40 3.75 -2.17
N LYS A 180 26.82 4.25 -3.26
CA LYS A 180 25.71 5.22 -3.22
C LYS A 180 24.44 4.71 -2.49
N TYR A 181 24.25 3.42 -2.42
CA TYR A 181 23.08 2.82 -1.74
C TYR A 181 23.25 2.66 -0.23
N ASP A 182 24.48 2.56 0.27
CA ASP A 182 24.75 2.22 1.68
C ASP A 182 24.32 3.32 2.67
N GLY A 183 24.07 4.51 2.17
CA GLY A 183 23.64 5.65 3.00
C GLY A 183 22.14 5.93 2.96
N LEU A 184 21.34 5.03 2.42
CA LEU A 184 19.91 5.22 2.30
C LEU A 184 19.14 4.51 3.40
N SER A 185 18.03 5.10 3.83
CA SER A 185 17.11 4.54 4.82
C SER A 185 15.67 4.76 4.39
N PHE A 186 14.80 3.84 4.78
CA PHE A 186 13.36 4.02 4.68
C PHE A 186 12.79 4.58 5.98
N PHE A 187 11.81 5.44 5.85
CA PHE A 187 11.04 5.99 6.95
C PHE A 187 9.56 5.76 6.72
N LEU A 188 8.85 5.40 7.78
CA LEU A 188 7.39 5.37 7.81
C LEU A 188 6.95 6.76 8.31
N SER A 189 6.66 7.66 7.38
CA SER A 189 6.38 9.06 7.69
C SER A 189 4.90 9.36 7.66
N PRO A 190 4.31 10.01 8.69
CA PRO A 190 2.96 10.53 8.59
C PRO A 190 2.90 11.62 7.52
N MET A 191 1.77 11.70 6.82
CA MET A 191 1.49 12.73 5.80
C MET A 191 0.63 13.87 6.35
N LYS A 192 -0.10 13.60 7.43
CA LYS A 192 -0.93 14.58 8.15
C LYS A 192 -0.28 14.84 9.51
N VAL A 193 0.07 16.07 9.77
CA VAL A 193 0.68 16.55 11.03
C VAL A 193 -0.31 17.48 11.72
#